data_7212bcb5234708b488c4e692b2cf5912
#
_entry.id   7212bcb5234708b488c4e692b2cf5912
#
_cell.length_a   1.000
_cell.length_b   1.000
_cell.length_c   1.000
_cell.angle_alpha   90.00
_cell.angle_beta   90.00
_cell.angle_gamma   90.00
#
_symmetry.space_group_name_H-M   'P 1'
#
loop_
_entity.id
_entity.type
_entity.pdbx_description
1 polymer ?
#
loop_
_entity_poly.entity_id
_entity_poly.type
_entity_poly.pdbx_seq_one_letter_code
_entity_poly.pdbx_strand_id
1 'polypeptide(L)'
;VVFDTESQYSLFWGMKGKTYHPEVEHFENVIKGQTLVQIFDRWFAGCDDVQRKIAGELEDFERNMAYDYVPGVEDFLRDLRRAGIRTAVVTSSYDDKMQNVYRAHPDFKSYFDRILTAEFFSRSKPEPDCYLLGAEVFGLPVTRCVVFEDSFNGLKAGRAAGMKVVGLSTTNAPEQIQDLCDRVIPDFRGFDVEKLLEMLA
;
A
#
# COMPACT_ATOMS: atom_id res chain seq x y z
N VAL A 1 0.66 -0.18 -4.49
CA VAL A 1 1.89 -0.84 -4.99
C VAL A 1 1.56 -1.96 -5.99
N VAL A 2 0.81 -2.98 -5.60
CA VAL A 2 0.48 -4.09 -6.53
C VAL A 2 -0.70 -3.71 -7.42
N PHE A 3 -1.70 -3.04 -6.86
CA PHE A 3 -2.87 -2.56 -7.56
C PHE A 3 -2.91 -1.04 -7.60
N ASP A 4 -3.39 -0.48 -8.71
CA ASP A 4 -3.66 0.95 -8.88
C ASP A 4 -5.09 1.25 -8.39
N THR A 5 -5.24 1.44 -7.08
CA THR A 5 -6.54 1.69 -6.44
C THR A 5 -6.71 3.12 -5.96
N GLU A 6 -5.63 3.90 -5.89
CA GLU A 6 -5.65 5.23 -5.26
C GLU A 6 -6.53 6.24 -6.02
N SER A 7 -6.54 6.17 -7.34
CA SER A 7 -7.40 7.02 -8.17
C SER A 7 -8.89 6.80 -7.85
N GLN A 8 -9.28 5.55 -7.59
CA GLN A 8 -10.65 5.18 -7.26
C GLN A 8 -11.02 5.66 -5.84
N TYR A 9 -10.13 5.50 -4.86
CA TYR A 9 -10.33 6.07 -3.51
C TYR A 9 -10.43 7.59 -3.54
N SER A 10 -9.63 8.26 -4.37
CA SER A 10 -9.72 9.71 -4.55
C SER A 10 -11.08 10.15 -5.05
N LEU A 11 -11.69 9.41 -5.98
CA LEU A 11 -13.07 9.68 -6.42
C LEU A 11 -14.09 9.48 -5.30
N PHE A 12 -14.00 8.36 -4.57
CA PHE A 12 -14.90 8.08 -3.44
C PHE A 12 -14.83 9.20 -2.38
N TRP A 13 -13.62 9.50 -1.91
CA TRP A 13 -13.42 10.50 -0.86
C TRP A 13 -13.68 11.93 -1.32
N GLY A 14 -13.43 12.25 -2.59
CA GLY A 14 -13.81 13.54 -3.18
C GLY A 14 -15.31 13.76 -3.16
N MET A 15 -16.12 12.72 -3.42
CA MET A 15 -17.59 12.80 -3.27
C MET A 15 -18.01 13.01 -1.81
N LYS A 16 -17.34 12.33 -0.85
CA LYS A 16 -17.63 12.50 0.59
C LYS A 16 -17.25 13.90 1.06
N GLY A 17 -16.10 14.42 0.62
CA GLY A 17 -15.68 15.79 0.90
C GLY A 17 -16.72 16.80 0.44
N LYS A 18 -17.15 16.73 -0.81
CA LYS A 18 -18.21 17.62 -1.35
C LYS A 18 -19.52 17.55 -0.55
N THR A 19 -19.85 16.38 0.00
CA THR A 19 -21.12 16.19 0.72
C THR A 19 -21.04 16.67 2.16
N TYR A 20 -19.96 16.39 2.86
CA TYR A 20 -19.86 16.58 4.31
C TYR A 20 -18.92 17.71 4.73
N HIS A 21 -17.95 18.06 3.87
CA HIS A 21 -16.92 19.07 4.12
C HIS A 21 -16.72 19.97 2.88
N PRO A 22 -17.79 20.62 2.36
CA PRO A 22 -17.70 21.44 1.16
C PRO A 22 -16.74 22.64 1.30
N GLU A 23 -16.40 23.01 2.54
CA GLU A 23 -15.43 24.04 2.87
C GLU A 23 -13.97 23.61 2.68
N VAL A 24 -13.72 22.29 2.53
CA VAL A 24 -12.37 21.72 2.36
C VAL A 24 -12.16 21.38 0.89
N GLU A 25 -11.43 22.25 0.22
CA GLU A 25 -11.04 22.00 -1.17
C GLU A 25 -10.13 20.77 -1.28
N HIS A 26 -10.42 19.90 -2.25
CA HIS A 26 -9.66 18.66 -2.47
C HIS A 26 -9.53 17.78 -1.21
N PHE A 27 -10.64 17.54 -0.52
CA PHE A 27 -10.70 16.73 0.70
C PHE A 27 -9.98 15.38 0.56
N GLU A 28 -10.09 14.72 -0.60
CA GLU A 28 -9.40 13.47 -0.93
C GLU A 28 -7.89 13.55 -0.78
N ASN A 29 -7.29 14.71 -1.07
CA ASN A 29 -5.84 14.92 -0.92
C ASN A 29 -5.45 15.17 0.54
N VAL A 30 -6.34 15.81 1.31
CA VAL A 30 -6.09 16.15 2.73
C VAL A 30 -6.05 14.90 3.61
N ILE A 31 -6.88 13.89 3.28
CA ILE A 31 -6.97 12.64 4.05
C ILE A 31 -6.06 11.53 3.55
N LYS A 32 -5.34 11.77 2.45
CA LYS A 32 -4.51 10.76 1.79
C LYS A 32 -3.49 10.15 2.76
N GLY A 33 -3.41 8.80 2.77
CA GLY A 33 -2.51 8.06 3.65
C GLY A 33 -2.97 7.94 5.11
N GLN A 34 -4.15 8.45 5.45
CA GLN A 34 -4.76 8.26 6.78
C GLN A 34 -5.57 6.95 6.81
N THR A 35 -5.65 6.34 7.98
CA THR A 35 -6.56 5.21 8.21
C THR A 35 -8.00 5.71 8.35
N LEU A 36 -8.98 4.82 8.13
CA LEU A 36 -10.40 5.16 8.30
C LEU A 36 -10.70 5.71 9.70
N VAL A 37 -10.08 5.14 10.73
CA VAL A 37 -10.20 5.62 12.12
C VAL A 37 -9.70 7.05 12.25
N GLN A 38 -8.51 7.36 11.72
CA GLN A 38 -7.96 8.72 11.76
C GLN A 38 -8.83 9.73 11.02
N ILE A 39 -9.41 9.32 9.88
CA ILE A 39 -10.34 10.16 9.12
C ILE A 39 -11.60 10.44 9.95
N PHE A 40 -12.18 9.41 10.57
CA PHE A 40 -13.38 9.56 11.38
C PHE A 40 -13.14 10.40 12.63
N ASP A 41 -12.07 10.15 13.37
CA ASP A 41 -11.72 10.91 14.58
C ASP A 41 -11.51 12.39 14.28
N ARG A 42 -10.88 12.71 13.15
CA ARG A 42 -10.54 14.09 12.81
C ARG A 42 -11.69 14.84 12.14
N TRP A 43 -12.42 14.21 11.23
CA TRP A 43 -13.35 14.88 10.32
C TRP A 43 -14.82 14.59 10.63
N PHE A 44 -15.11 13.51 11.32
CA PHE A 44 -16.47 13.07 11.60
C PHE A 44 -16.70 12.78 13.09
N ALA A 45 -15.88 13.39 13.99
CA ALA A 45 -16.00 13.19 15.43
C ALA A 45 -17.42 13.55 15.91
N GLY A 46 -18.07 12.65 16.67
CA GLY A 46 -19.42 12.81 17.17
C GLY A 46 -20.54 12.65 16.13
N CYS A 47 -20.21 12.22 14.91
CA CYS A 47 -21.17 11.99 13.82
C CYS A 47 -21.33 10.49 13.52
N ASP A 48 -21.68 9.68 14.54
CA ASP A 48 -21.69 8.21 14.46
C ASP A 48 -22.55 7.66 13.31
N ASP A 49 -23.69 8.30 13.00
CA ASP A 49 -24.57 7.89 11.91
C ASP A 49 -23.89 8.11 10.55
N VAL A 50 -23.17 9.21 10.39
CA VAL A 50 -22.41 9.52 9.16
C VAL A 50 -21.24 8.56 9.02
N GLN A 51 -20.52 8.29 10.12
CA GLN A 51 -19.42 7.32 10.10
C GLN A 51 -19.91 5.93 9.68
N ARG A 52 -21.01 5.43 10.26
CA ARG A 52 -21.61 4.14 9.87
C ARG A 52 -22.02 4.11 8.40
N LYS A 53 -22.64 5.19 7.93
CA LYS A 53 -23.03 5.31 6.52
C LYS A 53 -21.82 5.28 5.59
N ILE A 54 -20.79 6.09 5.87
CA ILE A 54 -19.56 6.13 5.06
C ILE A 54 -18.86 4.77 5.10
N ALA A 55 -18.78 4.10 6.26
CA ALA A 55 -18.17 2.78 6.37
C ALA A 55 -18.87 1.74 5.48
N GLY A 56 -20.21 1.68 5.52
CA GLY A 56 -20.97 0.77 4.67
C GLY A 56 -20.82 1.08 3.17
N GLU A 57 -20.85 2.36 2.80
CA GLU A 57 -20.64 2.78 1.41
C GLU A 57 -19.20 2.49 0.94
N LEU A 58 -18.21 2.56 1.83
CA LEU A 58 -16.82 2.21 1.54
C LEU A 58 -16.67 0.70 1.34
N GLU A 59 -17.32 -0.12 2.16
CA GLU A 59 -17.32 -1.59 1.98
C GLU A 59 -17.93 -1.98 0.63
N ASP A 60 -19.05 -1.39 0.25
CA ASP A 60 -19.69 -1.64 -1.04
C ASP A 60 -18.82 -1.16 -2.20
N PHE A 61 -18.17 -0.01 -2.05
CA PHE A 61 -17.23 0.51 -3.02
C PHE A 61 -16.03 -0.44 -3.19
N GLU A 62 -15.39 -0.86 -2.10
CA GLU A 62 -14.24 -1.78 -2.13
C GLU A 62 -14.57 -3.16 -2.68
N ARG A 63 -15.83 -3.62 -2.51
CA ARG A 63 -16.32 -4.87 -3.10
C ARG A 63 -16.43 -4.83 -4.62
N ASN A 64 -16.70 -3.65 -5.17
CA ASN A 64 -17.02 -3.45 -6.60
C ASN A 64 -15.93 -2.68 -7.36
N MET A 65 -14.90 -2.17 -6.68
CA MET A 65 -13.84 -1.42 -7.36
C MET A 65 -12.96 -2.32 -8.22
N ALA A 66 -12.31 -1.75 -9.23
CA ALA A 66 -11.32 -2.45 -10.03
C ALA A 66 -10.01 -2.61 -9.26
N TYR A 67 -9.41 -3.80 -9.36
CA TYR A 67 -8.09 -4.10 -8.80
C TYR A 67 -7.09 -4.28 -9.94
N ASP A 68 -6.94 -3.23 -10.77
CA ASP A 68 -6.01 -3.27 -11.90
C ASP A 68 -4.57 -3.32 -11.39
N TYR A 69 -3.79 -4.25 -11.92
CA TYR A 69 -2.38 -4.38 -11.57
C TYR A 69 -1.59 -3.14 -12.01
N VAL A 70 -0.68 -2.66 -11.16
CA VAL A 70 0.31 -1.66 -11.57
C VAL A 70 1.12 -2.22 -12.74
N PRO A 71 1.32 -1.42 -13.82
CA PRO A 71 1.96 -1.93 -15.02
C PRO A 71 3.33 -2.60 -14.76
N GLY A 72 3.50 -3.81 -15.28
CA GLY A 72 4.73 -4.60 -15.19
C GLY A 72 4.91 -5.40 -13.89
N VAL A 73 4.05 -5.23 -12.87
CA VAL A 73 4.22 -5.91 -11.57
C VAL A 73 4.16 -7.44 -11.69
N GLU A 74 3.23 -7.97 -12.51
CA GLU A 74 3.09 -9.41 -12.66
C GLU A 74 4.34 -10.05 -13.29
N ASP A 75 4.92 -9.43 -14.32
CA ASP A 75 6.14 -9.92 -14.95
C ASP A 75 7.31 -9.84 -13.98
N PHE A 76 7.44 -8.73 -13.24
CA PHE A 76 8.47 -8.56 -12.22
C PHE A 76 8.35 -9.63 -11.11
N LEU A 77 7.16 -9.93 -10.61
CA LEU A 77 6.93 -10.98 -9.60
C LEU A 77 7.29 -12.38 -10.15
N ARG A 78 6.98 -12.67 -11.42
CA ARG A 78 7.38 -13.92 -12.06
C ARG A 78 8.91 -14.04 -12.19
N ASP A 79 9.59 -12.94 -12.51
CA ASP A 79 11.04 -12.90 -12.64
C ASP A 79 11.73 -13.02 -11.27
N LEU A 80 11.21 -12.38 -10.20
CA LEU A 80 11.67 -12.59 -8.83
C LEU A 80 11.60 -14.08 -8.44
N ARG A 81 10.46 -14.73 -8.75
CA ARG A 81 10.28 -16.15 -8.46
C ARG A 81 11.26 -17.02 -9.22
N ARG A 82 11.51 -16.76 -10.52
CA ARG A 82 12.50 -17.49 -11.34
C ARG A 82 13.92 -17.33 -10.78
N ALA A 83 14.22 -16.16 -10.22
CA ALA A 83 15.50 -15.89 -9.57
C ALA A 83 15.62 -16.46 -8.15
N GLY A 84 14.57 -17.10 -7.62
CA GLY A 84 14.54 -17.65 -6.25
C GLY A 84 14.47 -16.56 -5.16
N ILE A 85 14.05 -15.36 -5.51
CA ILE A 85 13.86 -14.23 -4.56
C ILE A 85 12.47 -14.37 -3.92
N ARG A 86 12.46 -14.42 -2.59
CA ARG A 86 11.21 -14.56 -1.83
C ARG A 86 10.47 -13.23 -1.76
N THR A 87 9.14 -13.29 -1.82
CA THR A 87 8.27 -12.13 -1.86
C THR A 87 7.18 -12.20 -0.79
N ALA A 88 6.87 -11.06 -0.19
CA ALA A 88 5.75 -10.92 0.72
C ALA A 88 4.91 -9.68 0.40
N VAL A 89 3.59 -9.81 0.48
CA VAL A 89 2.70 -8.65 0.63
C VAL A 89 2.67 -8.26 2.10
N VAL A 90 2.87 -6.96 2.36
CA VAL A 90 2.76 -6.36 3.70
C VAL A 90 1.76 -5.21 3.60
N THR A 91 0.54 -5.45 4.05
CA THR A 91 -0.57 -4.52 3.88
C THR A 91 -1.18 -4.08 5.21
N SER A 92 -1.61 -2.81 5.28
CA SER A 92 -2.43 -2.30 6.39
C SER A 92 -3.91 -2.70 6.28
N SER A 93 -4.27 -3.46 5.25
CA SER A 93 -5.61 -4.02 5.09
C SER A 93 -5.79 -5.26 5.95
N TYR A 94 -6.98 -5.42 6.50
CA TYR A 94 -7.41 -6.63 7.19
C TYR A 94 -7.77 -7.73 6.19
N ASP A 95 -7.83 -8.99 6.66
CA ASP A 95 -8.11 -10.14 5.79
C ASP A 95 -9.48 -10.02 5.09
N ASP A 96 -10.49 -9.48 5.73
CA ASP A 96 -11.81 -9.25 5.12
C ASP A 96 -11.72 -8.40 3.85
N LYS A 97 -10.91 -7.35 3.87
CA LYS A 97 -10.64 -6.52 2.68
C LYS A 97 -9.86 -7.31 1.62
N MET A 98 -8.91 -8.14 2.04
CA MET A 98 -8.13 -8.97 1.12
C MET A 98 -9.00 -10.04 0.42
N GLN A 99 -10.15 -10.44 0.98
CA GLN A 99 -11.10 -11.33 0.30
C GLN A 99 -11.64 -10.72 -1.03
N ASN A 100 -11.75 -9.40 -1.11
CA ASN A 100 -12.13 -8.73 -2.36
C ASN A 100 -11.06 -8.89 -3.44
N VAL A 101 -9.78 -8.74 -3.05
CA VAL A 101 -8.63 -8.98 -3.93
C VAL A 101 -8.61 -10.45 -4.40
N TYR A 102 -8.79 -11.41 -3.50
CA TYR A 102 -8.76 -12.84 -3.84
C TYR A 102 -9.93 -13.25 -4.75
N ARG A 103 -11.06 -12.56 -4.64
CA ARG A 103 -12.21 -12.76 -5.53
C ARG A 103 -11.94 -12.20 -6.92
N ALA A 104 -11.36 -11.00 -7.01
CA ALA A 104 -11.01 -10.37 -8.29
C ALA A 104 -9.84 -11.08 -8.98
N HIS A 105 -8.86 -11.55 -8.20
CA HIS A 105 -7.64 -12.22 -8.68
C HIS A 105 -7.40 -13.52 -7.92
N PRO A 106 -8.02 -14.64 -8.34
CA PRO A 106 -7.87 -15.94 -7.67
C PRO A 106 -6.43 -16.48 -7.62
N ASP A 107 -5.59 -16.05 -8.55
CA ASP A 107 -4.17 -16.40 -8.64
C ASP A 107 -3.23 -15.52 -7.82
N PHE A 108 -3.74 -14.42 -7.23
CA PHE A 108 -2.95 -13.43 -6.50
C PHE A 108 -2.04 -14.07 -5.45
N LYS A 109 -2.58 -14.99 -4.65
CA LYS A 109 -1.82 -15.68 -3.60
C LYS A 109 -0.62 -16.46 -4.16
N SER A 110 -0.68 -16.90 -5.42
CA SER A 110 0.37 -17.68 -6.05
C SER A 110 1.62 -16.86 -6.36
N TYR A 111 1.53 -15.53 -6.42
CA TYR A 111 2.66 -14.66 -6.68
C TYR A 111 3.58 -14.47 -5.46
N PHE A 112 3.10 -14.75 -4.25
CA PHE A 112 3.78 -14.39 -3.01
C PHE A 112 4.02 -15.60 -2.11
N ASP A 113 5.16 -15.62 -1.43
CA ASP A 113 5.47 -16.64 -0.43
C ASP A 113 4.75 -16.38 0.90
N ARG A 114 4.45 -15.11 1.20
CA ARG A 114 3.73 -14.68 2.40
C ARG A 114 2.81 -13.50 2.09
N ILE A 115 1.69 -13.45 2.83
CA ILE A 115 0.79 -12.30 2.88
C ILE A 115 0.60 -11.95 4.35
N LEU A 116 1.04 -10.75 4.73
CA LEU A 116 1.00 -10.22 6.09
C LEU A 116 0.01 -9.06 6.12
N THR A 117 -1.17 -9.32 6.66
CA THR A 117 -2.27 -8.36 6.81
C THR A 117 -2.16 -7.62 8.14
N ALA A 118 -3.04 -6.65 8.39
CA ALA A 118 -2.98 -5.80 9.58
C ALA A 118 -3.04 -6.57 10.90
N GLU A 119 -3.59 -7.79 10.90
CA GLU A 119 -3.69 -8.66 12.08
C GLU A 119 -2.33 -9.17 12.59
N PHE A 120 -1.30 -9.16 11.74
CA PHE A 120 0.01 -9.74 12.08
C PHE A 120 0.94 -8.79 12.84
N PHE A 121 0.62 -7.49 12.91
CA PHE A 121 1.49 -6.51 13.57
C PHE A 121 0.69 -5.53 14.43
N SER A 122 1.26 -5.08 15.56
CA SER A 122 0.56 -4.27 16.56
C SER A 122 0.55 -2.78 16.24
N ARG A 123 1.56 -2.27 15.54
CA ARG A 123 1.69 -0.86 15.18
C ARG A 123 1.65 -0.69 13.66
N SER A 124 0.75 0.19 13.22
CA SER A 124 0.61 0.52 11.80
C SER A 124 1.75 1.40 11.29
N LYS A 125 2.00 1.40 9.97
CA LYS A 125 2.87 2.37 9.30
C LYS A 125 2.51 3.80 9.76
N PRO A 126 3.48 4.65 10.10
CA PRO A 126 4.89 4.63 9.72
C PRO A 126 5.82 3.81 10.63
N GLU A 127 5.30 3.11 11.65
CA GLU A 127 6.13 2.22 12.46
C GLU A 127 6.66 1.05 11.62
N PRO A 128 7.90 0.57 11.90
CA PRO A 128 8.57 -0.42 11.07
C PRO A 128 8.09 -1.86 11.27
N ASP A 129 7.23 -2.12 12.25
CA ASP A 129 6.85 -3.45 12.76
C ASP A 129 6.48 -4.42 11.64
N CYS A 130 5.67 -3.98 10.69
CA CYS A 130 5.20 -4.81 9.59
C CYS A 130 6.33 -5.28 8.66
N TYR A 131 7.32 -4.44 8.39
CA TYR A 131 8.45 -4.81 7.53
C TYR A 131 9.50 -5.61 8.28
N LEU A 132 9.72 -5.33 9.57
CA LEU A 132 10.57 -6.16 10.44
C LEU A 132 10.02 -7.59 10.52
N LEU A 133 8.70 -7.73 10.69
CA LEU A 133 8.04 -9.04 10.62
C LEU A 133 8.26 -9.71 9.24
N GLY A 134 8.20 -8.95 8.15
CA GLY A 134 8.49 -9.46 6.81
C GLY A 134 9.90 -10.04 6.68
N ALA A 135 10.91 -9.42 7.27
CA ALA A 135 12.27 -9.95 7.31
C ALA A 135 12.36 -11.20 8.21
N GLU A 136 11.71 -11.16 9.38
CA GLU A 136 11.70 -12.25 10.37
C GLU A 136 11.11 -13.55 9.80
N VAL A 137 9.95 -13.49 9.14
CA VAL A 137 9.29 -14.69 8.59
C VAL A 137 10.11 -15.37 7.48
N PHE A 138 11.06 -14.66 6.91
CA PHE A 138 12.02 -15.22 5.95
C PHE A 138 13.38 -15.56 6.57
N GLY A 139 13.60 -15.20 7.84
CA GLY A 139 14.88 -15.39 8.50
C GLY A 139 16.03 -14.60 7.83
N LEU A 140 15.74 -13.40 7.32
CA LEU A 140 16.71 -12.56 6.62
C LEU A 140 17.06 -11.31 7.43
N PRO A 141 18.31 -10.83 7.37
CA PRO A 141 18.66 -9.52 7.90
C PRO A 141 17.97 -8.43 7.05
N VAL A 142 17.56 -7.34 7.69
CA VAL A 142 16.87 -6.21 7.04
C VAL A 142 17.67 -5.60 5.88
N THR A 143 18.99 -5.65 5.93
CA THR A 143 19.90 -5.18 4.88
C THR A 143 19.81 -6.01 3.59
N ARG A 144 19.19 -7.19 3.63
CA ARG A 144 18.93 -8.06 2.47
C ARG A 144 17.49 -8.00 2.00
N CYS A 145 16.72 -7.01 2.48
CA CYS A 145 15.32 -6.81 2.13
C CYS A 145 15.14 -5.48 1.39
N VAL A 146 14.24 -5.49 0.41
CA VAL A 146 13.81 -4.29 -0.32
C VAL A 146 12.31 -4.12 -0.16
N VAL A 147 11.89 -2.92 0.20
CA VAL A 147 10.49 -2.52 0.30
C VAL A 147 10.10 -1.75 -0.96
N PHE A 148 8.97 -2.09 -1.56
CA PHE A 148 8.30 -1.30 -2.60
C PHE A 148 7.08 -0.63 -1.98
N GLU A 149 6.98 0.69 -2.08
CA GLU A 149 5.93 1.49 -1.44
C GLU A 149 5.57 2.75 -2.23
N ASP A 150 4.32 3.18 -2.10
CA ASP A 150 3.78 4.36 -2.77
C ASP A 150 3.23 5.41 -1.79
N SER A 151 3.08 5.05 -0.52
CA SER A 151 2.55 5.94 0.53
C SER A 151 3.66 6.54 1.40
N PHE A 152 3.47 7.78 1.88
CA PHE A 152 4.42 8.42 2.80
C PHE A 152 4.67 7.59 4.07
N ASN A 153 3.62 7.03 4.66
CA ASN A 153 3.76 6.23 5.87
C ASN A 153 4.50 4.92 5.61
N GLY A 154 4.26 4.28 4.47
CA GLY A 154 4.96 3.06 4.12
C GLY A 154 6.43 3.28 3.77
N LEU A 155 6.76 4.35 3.04
CA LEU A 155 8.14 4.76 2.77
C LEU A 155 8.91 5.01 4.07
N LYS A 156 8.31 5.77 5.02
CA LYS A 156 8.90 6.00 6.35
C LYS A 156 9.10 4.71 7.13
N ALA A 157 8.12 3.80 7.10
CA ALA A 157 8.22 2.51 7.78
C ALA A 157 9.36 1.64 7.21
N GLY A 158 9.53 1.60 5.89
CA GLY A 158 10.62 0.88 5.24
C GLY A 158 12.01 1.44 5.63
N ARG A 159 12.14 2.76 5.65
CA ARG A 159 13.36 3.44 6.14
C ARG A 159 13.62 3.15 7.62
N ALA A 160 12.58 3.25 8.45
CA ALA A 160 12.69 2.97 9.89
C ALA A 160 13.06 1.50 10.18
N ALA A 161 12.67 0.57 9.31
CA ALA A 161 13.08 -0.83 9.37
C ALA A 161 14.55 -1.07 8.96
N GLY A 162 15.24 -0.06 8.44
CA GLY A 162 16.62 -0.19 7.94
C GLY A 162 16.74 -0.96 6.62
N MET A 163 15.66 -1.03 5.85
CA MET A 163 15.62 -1.70 4.55
C MET A 163 15.92 -0.74 3.41
N LYS A 164 16.29 -1.26 2.24
CA LYS A 164 16.27 -0.51 1.01
C LYS A 164 14.82 -0.25 0.59
N VAL A 165 14.55 0.96 0.06
CA VAL A 165 13.19 1.37 -0.28
C VAL A 165 13.14 1.85 -1.72
N VAL A 166 12.24 1.27 -2.49
CA VAL A 166 11.84 1.72 -3.82
C VAL A 166 10.48 2.40 -3.71
N GLY A 167 10.45 3.70 -3.99
CA GLY A 167 9.20 4.48 -4.03
C GLY A 167 8.51 4.34 -5.39
N LEU A 168 7.22 4.02 -5.41
CA LEU A 168 6.40 4.07 -6.61
C LEU A 168 5.67 5.41 -6.69
N SER A 169 5.83 6.14 -7.80
CA SER A 169 5.13 7.42 -8.01
C SER A 169 3.72 7.26 -8.59
N THR A 170 3.05 6.17 -8.24
CA THR A 170 1.64 5.91 -8.62
C THR A 170 0.66 6.75 -7.80
N THR A 171 1.02 7.07 -6.56
CA THR A 171 0.16 7.77 -5.59
C THR A 171 0.60 9.21 -5.34
N ASN A 172 1.91 9.45 -5.30
CA ASN A 172 2.52 10.76 -5.02
C ASN A 172 3.53 11.11 -6.11
N ALA A 173 3.71 12.40 -6.38
CA ALA A 173 4.69 12.85 -7.35
C ALA A 173 6.13 12.46 -6.93
N PRO A 174 7.03 12.16 -7.88
CA PRO A 174 8.41 11.76 -7.59
C PRO A 174 9.14 12.70 -6.63
N GLU A 175 8.96 14.01 -6.82
CA GLU A 175 9.60 15.06 -6.02
C GLU A 175 9.17 15.04 -4.54
N GLN A 176 7.98 14.50 -4.26
CA GLN A 176 7.43 14.41 -2.91
C GLN A 176 7.97 13.20 -2.13
N ILE A 177 8.43 12.15 -2.82
CA ILE A 177 8.82 10.89 -2.21
C ILE A 177 10.32 10.56 -2.35
N GLN A 178 11.05 11.25 -3.21
CA GLN A 178 12.47 10.95 -3.51
C GLN A 178 13.38 10.95 -2.28
N ASP A 179 13.12 11.83 -1.30
CA ASP A 179 13.92 11.92 -0.07
C ASP A 179 13.59 10.81 0.95
N LEU A 180 12.51 10.04 0.69
CA LEU A 180 12.04 8.97 1.56
C LEU A 180 12.42 7.56 1.06
N CYS A 181 13.09 7.46 -0.09
CA CYS A 181 13.45 6.17 -0.69
C CYS A 181 14.84 6.20 -1.33
N ASP A 182 15.37 5.04 -1.67
CA ASP A 182 16.68 4.91 -2.32
C ASP A 182 16.54 5.06 -3.85
N ARG A 183 15.34 4.77 -4.38
CA ARG A 183 15.02 4.89 -5.81
C ARG A 183 13.54 5.19 -5.98
N VAL A 184 13.21 6.01 -6.98
CA VAL A 184 11.82 6.24 -7.41
C VAL A 184 11.61 5.59 -8.77
N ILE A 185 10.49 4.87 -8.92
CA ILE A 185 10.04 4.32 -10.21
C ILE A 185 8.56 4.71 -10.45
N PRO A 186 8.15 4.94 -11.71
CA PRO A 186 6.74 5.24 -12.01
C PRO A 186 5.86 3.99 -11.93
N ASP A 187 6.39 2.85 -12.31
CA ASP A 187 5.78 1.53 -12.30
C ASP A 187 6.88 0.45 -12.44
N PHE A 188 6.50 -0.82 -12.61
CA PHE A 188 7.47 -1.93 -12.71
C PHE A 188 8.00 -2.17 -14.13
N ARG A 189 7.55 -1.44 -15.14
CA ARG A 189 8.07 -1.58 -16.50
C ARG A 189 9.53 -1.10 -16.55
N GLY A 190 10.39 -1.99 -17.03
CA GLY A 190 11.83 -1.69 -17.11
C GLY A 190 12.57 -1.72 -15.78
N PHE A 191 11.91 -2.12 -14.67
CA PHE A 191 12.57 -2.43 -13.41
C PHE A 191 12.66 -3.97 -13.29
N ASP A 192 13.88 -4.49 -13.22
CA ASP A 192 14.17 -5.92 -13.29
C ASP A 192 14.95 -6.42 -12.06
N VAL A 193 15.19 -7.73 -12.03
CA VAL A 193 15.93 -8.39 -10.93
C VAL A 193 17.36 -7.88 -10.81
N GLU A 194 18.02 -7.54 -11.92
CA GLU A 194 19.39 -7.02 -11.91
C GLU A 194 19.46 -5.69 -11.15
N LYS A 195 18.56 -4.76 -11.48
CA LYS A 195 18.44 -3.45 -10.80
C LYS A 195 18.09 -3.58 -9.33
N LEU A 196 17.27 -4.59 -8.97
CA LEU A 196 16.97 -4.91 -7.58
C LEU A 196 18.23 -5.37 -6.82
N LEU A 197 19.01 -6.28 -7.42
CA LEU A 197 20.20 -6.84 -6.79
C LEU A 197 21.31 -5.79 -6.65
N GLU A 198 21.45 -4.87 -7.61
CA GLU A 198 22.36 -3.73 -7.51
C GLU A 198 22.11 -2.88 -6.26
N MET A 199 20.86 -2.73 -5.83
CA MET A 199 20.52 -1.97 -4.62
C MET A 199 20.96 -2.66 -3.32
N LEU A 200 21.22 -3.97 -3.36
CA LEU A 200 21.62 -4.79 -2.23
C LEU A 200 23.14 -5.08 -2.19
N ALA A 201 23.85 -4.68 -3.24
CA ALA A 201 25.31 -4.79 -3.32
C ALA A 201 26.00 -3.68 -2.52
#